data_6a5147f0add254ecfd67371535aef7df
#
_entry.id   6a5147f0add254ecfd67371535aef7df
#
_cell.length_a   1.000
_cell.length_b   1.000
_cell.length_c   1.000
_cell.angle_alpha   90.00
_cell.angle_beta   90.00
_cell.angle_gamma   90.00
#
_symmetry.space_group_name_H-M   'P 1'
#
loop_
_entity.id
_entity.type
_entity.pdbx_description
1 polymer ?
#
loop_
_entity_poly.entity_id
_entity_poly.type
_entity_poly.pdbx_seq_one_letter_code
_entity_poly.pdbx_strand_id
1 'polypeptide(L)'
;MTTITTARPTIQRPEPDYLVDDARLAAAAFLARYRGRTLDAYRDYLPGFFQWAADNALPVLEATRPHIELYRSWMDQRGLAASTIDRGLSTVCGFYRFAHVDGRIGSNPAQYVRRPRVHPSDARGLDRSELGVFLFTADQYDRDHAALAVLLGLNGLRVSEACASNVEDLGHERGQAARCASSARATSRPPSRSFPAPREPSTW
;
A
#
# COMPACT_ATOMS: atom_id res chain seq x y z
N MET A 1 -16.60 38.96 4.39
CA MET A 1 -16.40 38.14 3.18
C MET A 1 -14.95 37.77 3.11
N THR A 2 -14.59 36.56 3.57
CA THR A 2 -13.21 36.08 3.63
C THR A 2 -13.01 35.12 2.45
N THR A 3 -12.26 35.57 1.46
CA THR A 3 -11.97 34.77 0.25
C THR A 3 -10.89 33.75 0.58
N ILE A 4 -11.26 32.46 0.66
CA ILE A 4 -10.30 31.36 0.80
C ILE A 4 -9.68 31.11 -0.57
N THR A 5 -8.46 31.59 -0.78
CA THR A 5 -7.66 31.26 -1.95
C THR A 5 -7.10 29.85 -1.77
N THR A 6 -7.70 28.87 -2.46
CA THR A 6 -7.20 27.50 -2.54
C THR A 6 -5.97 27.49 -3.45
N ALA A 7 -4.78 27.53 -2.88
CA ALA A 7 -3.54 27.34 -3.63
C ALA A 7 -3.50 25.88 -4.11
N ARG A 8 -3.52 25.67 -5.43
CA ARG A 8 -3.23 24.37 -6.04
C ARG A 8 -1.80 23.97 -5.68
N PRO A 9 -1.55 22.73 -5.22
CA PRO A 9 -0.19 22.26 -5.04
C PRO A 9 0.54 22.31 -6.38
N THR A 10 1.56 23.15 -6.46
CA THR A 10 2.49 23.18 -7.60
C THR A 10 3.26 21.87 -7.57
N ILE A 11 3.03 21.02 -8.58
CA ILE A 11 3.89 19.84 -8.81
C ILE A 11 5.27 20.42 -9.16
N GLN A 12 6.17 20.41 -8.18
CA GLN A 12 7.58 20.70 -8.43
C GLN A 12 8.09 19.66 -9.42
N ARG A 13 8.42 20.10 -10.64
CA ARG A 13 9.16 19.27 -11.59
C ARG A 13 10.48 18.94 -10.93
N PRO A 14 10.85 17.66 -10.84
CA PRO A 14 12.17 17.30 -10.36
C PRO A 14 13.21 17.94 -11.26
N GLU A 15 14.19 18.62 -10.65
CA GLU A 15 15.34 19.23 -11.32
C GLU A 15 16.12 18.19 -12.14
N PRO A 16 16.81 18.58 -13.21
CA PRO A 16 17.48 17.67 -14.16
C PRO A 16 18.60 16.81 -13.56
N ASP A 17 18.94 16.97 -12.32
CA ASP A 17 19.93 16.19 -11.57
C ASP A 17 19.57 14.68 -11.43
N TYR A 18 18.32 14.31 -11.73
CA TYR A 18 17.88 12.90 -11.73
C TYR A 18 18.43 12.05 -12.87
N LEU A 19 18.97 12.68 -13.90
CA LEU A 19 19.53 11.96 -15.04
C LEU A 19 21.03 11.64 -14.84
N VAL A 20 21.67 12.16 -13.79
CA VAL A 20 23.11 12.00 -13.55
C VAL A 20 23.42 10.77 -12.69
N ASP A 21 22.44 10.25 -11.94
CA ASP A 21 22.60 9.08 -11.08
C ASP A 21 21.74 7.91 -11.57
N ASP A 22 22.38 6.85 -12.08
CA ASP A 22 21.72 5.64 -12.58
C ASP A 22 20.76 5.03 -11.53
N ALA A 23 21.08 5.13 -10.25
CA ALA A 23 20.22 4.62 -9.18
C ALA A 23 18.93 5.45 -9.05
N ARG A 24 19.03 6.77 -9.17
CA ARG A 24 17.87 7.67 -9.14
C ARG A 24 16.99 7.49 -10.38
N LEU A 25 17.61 7.33 -11.55
CA LEU A 25 16.88 7.03 -12.78
C LEU A 25 16.14 5.69 -12.66
N ALA A 26 16.81 4.66 -12.11
CA ALA A 26 16.18 3.37 -11.84
C ALA A 26 15.00 3.50 -10.86
N ALA A 27 15.15 4.30 -9.80
CA ALA A 27 14.07 4.55 -8.83
C ALA A 27 12.88 5.27 -9.48
N ALA A 28 13.13 6.27 -10.31
CA ALA A 28 12.08 6.98 -11.05
C ALA A 28 11.34 6.04 -12.01
N ALA A 29 12.06 5.21 -12.75
CA ALA A 29 11.49 4.20 -13.65
C ALA A 29 10.68 3.14 -12.89
N PHE A 30 11.18 2.69 -11.74
CA PHE A 30 10.47 1.76 -10.86
C PHE A 30 9.14 2.37 -10.38
N LEU A 31 9.16 3.60 -9.86
CA LEU A 31 7.98 4.28 -9.37
C LEU A 31 6.96 4.59 -10.47
N ALA A 32 7.39 4.89 -11.68
CA ALA A 32 6.51 5.17 -12.82
C ALA A 32 5.58 4.00 -13.21
N ARG A 33 5.88 2.78 -12.76
CA ARG A 33 5.07 1.58 -13.02
C ARG A 33 3.83 1.49 -12.15
N TYR A 34 3.74 2.27 -11.08
CA TYR A 34 2.70 2.18 -10.07
C TYR A 34 1.81 3.42 -10.06
N ARG A 35 0.61 3.26 -9.52
CA ARG A 35 -0.38 4.33 -9.36
C ARG A 35 -1.08 4.20 -8.00
N GLY A 36 -1.71 5.28 -7.55
CA GLY A 36 -2.51 5.32 -6.33
C GLY A 36 -1.71 4.92 -5.10
N ARG A 37 -2.34 4.29 -4.13
CA ARG A 37 -1.77 3.97 -2.82
C ARG A 37 -0.48 3.15 -2.85
N THR A 38 -0.26 2.33 -3.89
CA THR A 38 0.99 1.57 -4.03
C THR A 38 2.14 2.49 -4.38
N LEU A 39 1.91 3.45 -5.27
CA LEU A 39 2.90 4.48 -5.61
C LEU A 39 3.23 5.34 -4.39
N ASP A 40 2.20 5.76 -3.64
CA ASP A 40 2.37 6.57 -2.44
C ASP A 40 3.23 5.83 -1.41
N ALA A 41 2.91 4.57 -1.12
CA ALA A 41 3.69 3.76 -0.20
C ALA A 41 5.16 3.59 -0.64
N TYR A 42 5.41 3.39 -1.94
CA TYR A 42 6.78 3.26 -2.44
C TYR A 42 7.54 4.59 -2.38
N ARG A 43 6.87 5.71 -2.60
CA ARG A 43 7.44 7.06 -2.43
C ARG A 43 7.78 7.37 -0.98
N ASP A 44 7.05 6.82 -0.03
CA ASP A 44 7.30 7.03 1.40
C ASP A 44 8.51 6.20 1.89
N TYR A 45 8.67 4.97 1.40
CA TYR A 45 9.69 4.06 1.93
C TYR A 45 11.02 4.09 1.15
N LEU A 46 11.00 4.28 -0.17
CA LEU A 46 12.20 4.19 -1.00
C LEU A 46 13.24 5.27 -0.65
N PRO A 47 12.87 6.54 -0.41
CA PRO A 47 13.81 7.57 -0.03
C PRO A 47 14.57 7.26 1.26
N GLY A 48 13.92 6.60 2.22
CA GLY A 48 14.57 6.20 3.48
C GLY A 48 15.74 5.24 3.26
N PHE A 49 15.60 4.31 2.31
CA PHE A 49 16.69 3.41 1.94
C PHE A 49 17.82 4.17 1.21
N PHE A 50 17.49 5.05 0.28
CA PHE A 50 18.47 5.84 -0.45
C PHE A 50 19.27 6.77 0.47
N GLN A 51 18.59 7.40 1.45
CA GLN A 51 19.25 8.22 2.45
C GLN A 51 20.19 7.38 3.33
N TRP A 52 19.72 6.23 3.83
CA TRP A 52 20.56 5.32 4.59
C TRP A 52 21.78 4.85 3.80
N ALA A 53 21.63 4.55 2.52
CA ALA A 53 22.74 4.18 1.64
C ALA A 53 23.74 5.33 1.48
N ALA A 54 23.24 6.56 1.29
CA ALA A 54 24.08 7.76 1.20
C ALA A 54 24.87 8.01 2.49
N ASP A 55 24.22 7.89 3.65
CA ASP A 55 24.85 8.06 4.97
C ASP A 55 25.97 7.01 5.22
N ASN A 56 25.89 5.86 4.55
CA ASN A 56 26.89 4.79 4.65
C ASN A 56 27.82 4.73 3.43
N ALA A 57 27.85 5.76 2.58
CA ALA A 57 28.66 5.85 1.35
C ALA A 57 28.52 4.62 0.44
N LEU A 58 27.29 4.02 0.40
CA LEU A 58 26.97 2.83 -0.37
C LEU A 58 26.32 3.22 -1.70
N PRO A 59 26.95 2.92 -2.86
CA PRO A 59 26.26 3.02 -4.15
C PRO A 59 25.09 2.05 -4.21
N VAL A 60 23.89 2.57 -4.41
CA VAL A 60 22.64 1.78 -4.30
C VAL A 60 22.62 0.58 -5.24
N LEU A 61 23.13 0.71 -6.48
CA LEU A 61 23.16 -0.38 -7.46
C LEU A 61 24.27 -1.42 -7.20
N GLU A 62 25.23 -1.12 -6.33
CA GLU A 62 26.30 -2.04 -5.91
C GLU A 62 25.98 -2.75 -4.59
N ALA A 63 24.82 -2.48 -4.02
CA ALA A 63 24.42 -3.11 -2.78
C ALA A 63 24.38 -4.64 -2.90
N THR A 64 24.85 -5.29 -1.85
CA THR A 64 24.82 -6.75 -1.70
C THR A 64 23.80 -7.16 -0.64
N ARG A 65 23.49 -8.45 -0.53
CA ARG A 65 22.57 -8.96 0.48
C ARG A 65 22.91 -8.51 1.92
N PRO A 66 24.19 -8.56 2.39
CA PRO A 66 24.54 -8.04 3.70
C PRO A 66 24.13 -6.59 3.93
N HIS A 67 24.25 -5.73 2.93
CA HIS A 67 23.81 -4.32 3.06
C HIS A 67 22.31 -4.22 3.31
N ILE A 68 21.49 -5.03 2.65
CA ILE A 68 20.03 -5.02 2.88
C ILE A 68 19.68 -5.57 4.27
N GLU A 69 20.42 -6.58 4.76
CA GLU A 69 20.26 -7.10 6.13
C GLU A 69 20.68 -6.05 7.17
N LEU A 70 21.75 -5.26 6.91
CA LEU A 70 22.16 -4.15 7.76
C LEU A 70 21.11 -3.03 7.78
N TYR A 71 20.53 -2.68 6.62
CA TYR A 71 19.43 -1.73 6.57
C TYR A 71 18.23 -2.20 7.40
N ARG A 72 17.86 -3.49 7.31
CA ARG A 72 16.83 -4.07 8.16
C ARG A 72 17.16 -3.91 9.65
N SER A 73 18.40 -4.26 10.03
CA SER A 73 18.85 -4.14 11.42
C SER A 73 18.85 -2.71 11.91
N TRP A 74 19.22 -1.76 11.06
CA TRP A 74 19.16 -0.33 11.36
C TRP A 74 17.72 0.15 11.62
N MET A 75 16.75 -0.29 10.82
CA MET A 75 15.33 0.01 11.06
C MET A 75 14.85 -0.56 12.41
N ASP A 76 15.28 -1.79 12.75
CA ASP A 76 14.93 -2.47 13.99
C ASP A 76 15.53 -1.73 15.22
N GLN A 77 16.80 -1.31 15.14
CA GLN A 77 17.48 -0.53 16.18
C GLN A 77 16.81 0.84 16.41
N ARG A 78 16.14 1.41 15.44
CA ARG A 78 15.34 2.62 15.56
C ARG A 78 13.97 2.38 16.21
N GLY A 79 13.65 1.16 16.59
CA GLY A 79 12.39 0.80 17.23
C GLY A 79 11.19 0.81 16.31
N LEU A 80 11.38 0.69 14.99
CA LEU A 80 10.25 0.62 14.05
C LEU A 80 9.48 -0.68 14.23
N ALA A 81 8.16 -0.61 14.14
CA ALA A 81 7.31 -1.79 14.21
C ALA A 81 7.64 -2.80 13.09
N ALA A 82 7.55 -4.10 13.40
CA ALA A 82 7.82 -5.18 12.44
C ALA A 82 7.05 -5.03 11.13
N SER A 83 5.80 -4.56 11.18
CA SER A 83 4.98 -4.29 10.00
C SER A 83 5.50 -3.12 9.15
N THR A 84 6.10 -2.10 9.79
CA THR A 84 6.73 -0.97 9.10
C THR A 84 8.01 -1.41 8.42
N ILE A 85 8.84 -2.20 9.11
CA ILE A 85 10.07 -2.79 8.57
C ILE A 85 9.74 -3.70 7.37
N ASP A 86 8.72 -4.53 7.48
CA ASP A 86 8.29 -5.43 6.39
C ASP A 86 7.83 -4.65 5.15
N ARG A 87 7.09 -3.55 5.32
CA ARG A 87 6.69 -2.67 4.21
C ARG A 87 7.89 -1.99 3.57
N GLY A 88 8.82 -1.44 4.37
CA GLY A 88 10.04 -0.84 3.87
C GLY A 88 10.88 -1.83 3.06
N LEU A 89 11.10 -3.04 3.60
CA LEU A 89 11.79 -4.11 2.89
C LEU A 89 11.05 -4.57 1.64
N SER A 90 9.70 -4.58 1.63
CA SER A 90 8.91 -4.90 0.44
C SER A 90 9.22 -3.94 -0.70
N THR A 91 9.35 -2.64 -0.39
CA THR A 91 9.69 -1.60 -1.35
C THR A 91 11.10 -1.82 -1.90
N VAL A 92 12.09 -2.03 -1.02
CA VAL A 92 13.49 -2.26 -1.41
C VAL A 92 13.63 -3.54 -2.25
N CYS A 93 13.00 -4.63 -1.84
CA CYS A 93 12.98 -5.89 -2.62
C CYS A 93 12.33 -5.70 -3.99
N GLY A 94 11.24 -4.93 -4.06
CA GLY A 94 10.58 -4.58 -5.30
C GLY A 94 11.48 -3.79 -6.25
N PHE A 95 12.21 -2.81 -5.72
CA PHE A 95 13.17 -2.00 -6.46
C PHE A 95 14.33 -2.85 -7.01
N TYR A 96 14.97 -3.68 -6.21
CA TYR A 96 16.08 -4.52 -6.68
C TYR A 96 15.63 -5.61 -7.65
N ARG A 97 14.44 -6.15 -7.47
CA ARG A 97 13.85 -7.05 -8.46
C ARG A 97 13.65 -6.35 -9.81
N PHE A 98 13.16 -5.11 -9.79
CA PHE A 98 13.00 -4.29 -10.98
C PHE A 98 14.36 -4.01 -11.62
N ALA A 99 15.35 -3.51 -10.85
CA ALA A 99 16.68 -3.19 -11.36
C ALA A 99 17.38 -4.41 -11.99
N HIS A 100 17.17 -5.60 -11.44
CA HIS A 100 17.69 -6.84 -11.99
C HIS A 100 17.01 -7.21 -13.32
N VAL A 101 15.68 -7.15 -13.38
CA VAL A 101 14.92 -7.44 -14.61
C VAL A 101 15.22 -6.43 -15.71
N ASP A 102 15.48 -5.17 -15.33
CA ASP A 102 15.85 -4.08 -16.25
C ASP A 102 17.34 -4.13 -16.67
N GLY A 103 18.10 -5.14 -16.22
CA GLY A 103 19.50 -5.36 -16.58
C GLY A 103 20.50 -4.37 -15.97
N ARG A 104 20.09 -3.56 -14.98
CA ARG A 104 20.94 -2.58 -14.31
C ARG A 104 21.89 -3.20 -13.29
N ILE A 105 21.53 -4.37 -12.78
CA ILE A 105 22.35 -5.16 -11.84
C ILE A 105 22.38 -6.62 -12.28
N GLY A 106 23.52 -7.28 -12.09
CA GLY A 106 23.72 -8.67 -12.53
C GLY A 106 22.95 -9.70 -11.67
N SER A 107 22.67 -9.38 -10.40
CA SER A 107 21.94 -10.25 -9.49
C SER A 107 21.07 -9.43 -8.53
N ASN A 108 19.98 -10.04 -8.03
CA ASN A 108 19.10 -9.38 -7.07
C ASN A 108 19.60 -9.59 -5.62
N PRO A 109 20.16 -8.56 -4.96
CA PRO A 109 20.67 -8.69 -3.59
C PRO A 109 19.58 -8.89 -2.54
N ALA A 110 18.35 -8.52 -2.86
CA ALA A 110 17.22 -8.59 -1.93
C ALA A 110 16.43 -9.91 -2.02
N GLN A 111 16.85 -10.86 -2.86
CA GLN A 111 16.10 -12.09 -3.14
C GLN A 111 15.88 -12.97 -1.89
N TYR A 112 16.88 -13.05 -1.00
CA TYR A 112 16.86 -13.93 0.17
C TYR A 112 16.97 -13.18 1.50
N VAL A 113 16.55 -11.94 1.54
CA VAL A 113 16.56 -11.12 2.75
C VAL A 113 15.51 -11.63 3.74
N ARG A 114 15.90 -11.80 4.99
CA ARG A 114 15.00 -12.24 6.06
C ARG A 114 14.01 -11.14 6.41
N ARG A 115 12.73 -11.47 6.34
CA ARG A 115 11.66 -10.58 6.76
C ARG A 115 11.36 -10.72 8.24
N PRO A 116 11.00 -9.63 8.95
CA PRO A 116 10.52 -9.73 10.31
C PRO A 116 9.21 -10.52 10.35
N ARG A 117 8.98 -11.25 11.43
CA ARG A 117 7.67 -11.87 11.67
C ARG A 117 6.69 -10.77 12.10
N VAL A 118 5.71 -10.51 11.28
CA VAL A 118 4.59 -9.66 11.63
C VAL A 118 3.54 -10.54 12.28
N HIS A 119 3.37 -10.40 13.59
CA HIS A 119 2.25 -11.03 14.26
C HIS A 119 0.95 -10.34 13.85
N PRO A 120 -0.11 -11.09 13.52
CA PRO A 120 -1.42 -10.49 13.35
C PRO A 120 -1.74 -9.69 14.62
N SER A 121 -2.09 -8.42 14.47
CA SER A 121 -2.67 -7.69 15.61
C SER A 121 -4.02 -8.33 15.90
N ASP A 122 -4.30 -8.59 17.17
CA ASP A 122 -5.65 -8.92 17.60
C ASP A 122 -6.54 -7.68 17.32
N ALA A 123 -7.03 -7.61 16.08
CA ALA A 123 -7.99 -6.59 15.70
C ALA A 123 -9.26 -6.85 16.51
N ARG A 124 -9.39 -6.15 17.63
CA ARG A 124 -10.58 -6.19 18.47
C ARG A 124 -11.68 -5.45 17.72
N GLY A 125 -12.61 -6.20 17.12
CA GLY A 125 -13.86 -5.66 16.61
C GLY A 125 -14.77 -5.22 17.76
N LEU A 126 -15.69 -4.32 17.47
CA LEU A 126 -16.79 -4.00 18.39
C LEU A 126 -17.69 -5.24 18.53
N ASP A 127 -18.06 -5.58 19.77
CA ASP A 127 -19.12 -6.54 19.98
C ASP A 127 -20.50 -5.96 19.59
N ARG A 128 -21.55 -6.80 19.67
CA ARG A 128 -22.89 -6.38 19.25
C ARG A 128 -23.43 -5.21 20.10
N SER A 129 -23.13 -5.20 21.39
CA SER A 129 -23.58 -4.13 22.30
C SER A 129 -22.79 -2.84 22.06
N GLU A 130 -21.47 -2.96 21.93
CA GLU A 130 -20.58 -1.84 21.61
C GLU A 130 -20.94 -1.20 20.26
N LEU A 131 -21.25 -2.02 19.24
CA LEU A 131 -21.74 -1.54 17.96
C LEU A 131 -23.08 -0.81 18.09
N GLY A 132 -23.99 -1.34 18.89
CA GLY A 132 -25.28 -0.69 19.17
C GLY A 132 -25.11 0.69 19.80
N VAL A 133 -24.23 0.80 20.81
CA VAL A 133 -23.92 2.08 21.46
C VAL A 133 -23.26 3.05 20.48
N PHE A 134 -22.32 2.57 19.65
CA PHE A 134 -21.68 3.38 18.64
C PHE A 134 -22.68 3.96 17.63
N LEU A 135 -23.58 3.14 17.09
CA LEU A 135 -24.60 3.58 16.15
C LEU A 135 -25.57 4.58 16.79
N PHE A 136 -26.02 4.30 18.02
CA PHE A 136 -26.90 5.20 18.75
C PHE A 136 -26.24 6.55 19.04
N THR A 137 -24.98 6.56 19.45
CA THR A 137 -24.24 7.80 19.71
C THR A 137 -24.05 8.63 18.44
N ALA A 138 -23.75 7.96 17.33
CA ALA A 138 -23.61 8.63 16.04
C ALA A 138 -24.92 9.28 15.57
N ASP A 139 -26.06 8.62 15.80
CA ASP A 139 -27.41 9.14 15.47
C ASP A 139 -27.77 10.37 16.30
N GLN A 140 -27.32 10.43 17.56
CA GLN A 140 -27.53 11.59 18.44
C GLN A 140 -26.64 12.80 18.06
N TYR A 141 -25.55 12.57 17.32
CA TYR A 141 -24.62 13.63 16.94
C TYR A 141 -25.13 14.43 15.73
N ASP A 142 -25.29 13.80 14.59
CA ASP A 142 -25.93 14.33 13.38
C ASP A 142 -26.21 13.22 12.34
N ARG A 143 -26.94 13.59 11.28
CA ARG A 143 -27.32 12.65 10.21
C ARG A 143 -26.16 12.10 9.40
N ASP A 144 -25.11 12.90 9.19
CA ASP A 144 -23.95 12.51 8.37
C ASP A 144 -23.11 11.48 9.13
N HIS A 145 -22.92 11.68 10.44
CA HIS A 145 -22.26 10.71 11.31
C HIS A 145 -23.08 9.42 11.45
N ALA A 146 -24.40 9.53 11.58
CA ALA A 146 -25.28 8.36 11.60
C ALA A 146 -25.17 7.54 10.31
N ALA A 147 -25.23 8.19 9.14
CA ALA A 147 -25.10 7.53 7.86
C ALA A 147 -23.72 6.85 7.70
N LEU A 148 -22.65 7.55 8.06
CA LEU A 148 -21.28 7.01 8.02
C LEU A 148 -21.12 5.81 8.95
N ALA A 149 -21.64 5.89 10.18
CA ALA A 149 -21.59 4.81 11.17
C ALA A 149 -22.30 3.55 10.67
N VAL A 150 -23.47 3.70 10.03
CA VAL A 150 -24.22 2.61 9.41
C VAL A 150 -23.44 1.98 8.26
N LEU A 151 -22.87 2.79 7.36
CA LEU A 151 -22.09 2.31 6.22
C LEU A 151 -20.84 1.53 6.66
N LEU A 152 -20.16 2.00 7.70
CA LEU A 152 -18.97 1.35 8.24
C LEU A 152 -19.33 0.13 9.11
N GLY A 153 -20.27 0.28 10.04
CA GLY A 153 -20.57 -0.71 11.07
C GLY A 153 -21.46 -1.86 10.59
N LEU A 154 -22.49 -1.58 9.79
CA LEU A 154 -23.44 -2.60 9.33
C LEU A 154 -23.10 -3.13 7.92
N ASN A 155 -22.66 -2.24 7.02
CA ASN A 155 -22.35 -2.65 5.65
C ASN A 155 -20.88 -3.08 5.48
N GLY A 156 -20.03 -2.82 6.46
CA GLY A 156 -18.62 -3.20 6.43
C GLY A 156 -17.82 -2.51 5.31
N LEU A 157 -18.24 -1.33 4.88
CA LEU A 157 -17.52 -0.56 3.86
C LEU A 157 -16.20 -0.04 4.44
N ARG A 158 -15.18 0.05 3.59
CA ARG A 158 -13.98 0.80 3.97
C ARG A 158 -14.30 2.29 4.02
N VAL A 159 -13.56 3.05 4.86
CA VAL A 159 -13.76 4.51 4.98
C VAL A 159 -13.74 5.20 3.61
N SER A 160 -12.81 4.84 2.73
CA SER A 160 -12.74 5.41 1.38
C SER A 160 -13.95 5.04 0.50
N GLU A 161 -14.53 3.87 0.69
CA GLU A 161 -15.74 3.43 -0.03
C GLU A 161 -16.97 4.16 0.51
N ALA A 162 -17.08 4.28 1.82
CA ALA A 162 -18.17 5.02 2.47
C ALA A 162 -18.15 6.51 2.11
N CYS A 163 -16.97 7.16 2.14
CA CYS A 163 -16.85 8.57 1.75
C CYS A 163 -17.03 8.84 0.25
N ALA A 164 -16.88 7.83 -0.61
CA ALA A 164 -17.10 7.94 -2.06
C ALA A 164 -18.52 7.53 -2.48
N SER A 165 -19.35 7.05 -1.56
CA SER A 165 -20.73 6.65 -1.86
C SER A 165 -21.62 7.87 -2.08
N ASN A 166 -22.46 7.81 -3.12
CA ASN A 166 -23.49 8.79 -3.40
C ASN A 166 -24.88 8.21 -3.16
N VAL A 167 -25.90 9.05 -3.07
CA VAL A 167 -27.29 8.61 -2.85
C VAL A 167 -27.76 7.71 -3.99
N GLU A 168 -27.28 7.94 -5.21
CA GLU A 168 -27.59 7.16 -6.40
C GLU A 168 -27.09 5.72 -6.33
N ASP A 169 -26.05 5.47 -5.50
CA ASP A 169 -25.49 4.13 -5.28
C ASP A 169 -26.38 3.28 -4.33
N LEU A 170 -27.41 3.87 -3.72
CA LEU A 170 -28.36 3.18 -2.87
C LEU A 170 -29.37 2.41 -3.72
N GLY A 171 -29.16 1.11 -3.86
CA GLY A 171 -30.11 0.23 -4.53
C GLY A 171 -31.41 0.08 -3.73
N HIS A 172 -32.56 0.24 -4.40
CA HIS A 172 -33.88 -0.04 -3.83
C HIS A 172 -34.17 -1.52 -3.92
N GLU A 173 -33.76 -2.31 -2.91
CA GLU A 173 -34.32 -3.65 -2.73
C GLU A 173 -35.62 -3.55 -1.91
N ARG A 174 -36.73 -3.96 -2.53
CA ARG A 174 -38.00 -4.11 -1.83
C ARG A 174 -37.86 -5.16 -0.73
N GLY A 175 -37.81 -4.73 0.51
CA GLY A 175 -38.11 -5.60 1.64
C GLY A 175 -37.03 -5.84 2.69
N GLN A 176 -35.75 -5.48 2.50
CA GLN A 176 -34.70 -5.54 3.56
C GLN A 176 -33.53 -4.62 3.21
N ALA A 177 -33.01 -3.96 4.23
CA ALA A 177 -31.83 -3.09 4.30
C ALA A 177 -31.20 -2.68 2.96
N ALA A 178 -31.19 -1.38 2.65
CA ALA A 178 -30.51 -0.81 1.49
C ALA A 178 -29.06 -1.31 1.39
N ARG A 179 -28.73 -2.01 0.31
CA ARG A 179 -27.35 -2.41 0.01
C ARG A 179 -26.70 -1.32 -0.82
N CYS A 180 -25.64 -0.76 -0.34
CA CYS A 180 -24.80 0.16 -1.12
C CYS A 180 -24.05 -0.67 -2.19
N ALA A 181 -24.38 -0.47 -3.45
CA ALA A 181 -23.64 -1.05 -4.56
C ALA A 181 -22.36 -0.22 -4.76
N SER A 182 -21.25 -0.65 -4.17
CA SER A 182 -19.95 -0.03 -4.43
C SER A 182 -19.56 -0.25 -5.89
N SER A 183 -19.62 0.81 -6.69
CA SER A 183 -19.16 0.84 -8.09
C SER A 183 -17.63 0.63 -8.22
N ALA A 184 -16.92 0.55 -7.11
CA ALA A 184 -15.47 0.39 -7.07
C ALA A 184 -14.97 -1.02 -7.45
N ARG A 185 -15.83 -1.99 -7.75
CA ARG A 185 -15.42 -3.37 -8.10
C ARG A 185 -15.32 -3.67 -9.59
N ALA A 186 -15.34 -2.68 -10.46
CA ALA A 186 -15.31 -2.88 -11.92
C ALA A 186 -13.94 -2.65 -12.58
N THR A 187 -12.81 -2.67 -11.83
CA THR A 187 -11.50 -2.63 -12.47
C THR A 187 -10.60 -3.73 -11.96
N SER A 188 -10.35 -4.71 -12.87
CA SER A 188 -9.24 -5.65 -12.89
C SER A 188 -9.29 -6.85 -11.93
N ARG A 189 -10.13 -7.82 -12.28
CA ARG A 189 -9.70 -9.20 -12.10
C ARG A 189 -9.18 -9.67 -13.47
N PRO A 190 -7.87 -9.92 -13.64
CA PRO A 190 -7.38 -10.56 -14.86
C PRO A 190 -7.98 -11.96 -14.94
N PRO A 191 -8.27 -12.50 -16.16
CA PRO A 191 -8.80 -13.82 -16.30
C PRO A 191 -7.84 -14.83 -15.67
N SER A 192 -8.37 -15.70 -14.83
CA SER A 192 -7.65 -16.82 -14.24
C SER A 192 -7.08 -17.67 -15.37
N ARG A 193 -5.76 -17.67 -15.57
CA ARG A 193 -5.10 -18.70 -16.37
C ARG A 193 -5.30 -20.03 -15.64
N SER A 194 -6.12 -20.87 -16.23
CA SER A 194 -6.20 -22.28 -15.89
C SER A 194 -4.85 -22.93 -16.18
N PHE A 195 -4.12 -23.29 -15.12
CA PHE A 195 -2.97 -24.16 -15.23
C PHE A 195 -3.48 -25.55 -15.59
N PRO A 196 -2.90 -26.24 -16.59
CA PRO A 196 -3.21 -27.63 -16.83
C PRO A 196 -2.74 -28.48 -15.64
N ALA A 197 -3.55 -29.44 -15.24
CA ALA A 197 -3.25 -30.39 -14.18
C ALA A 197 -1.92 -31.13 -14.44
N PRO A 198 -1.14 -31.45 -13.39
CA PRO A 198 0.08 -32.23 -13.54
C PRO A 198 -0.27 -33.63 -14.05
N ARG A 199 0.44 -34.08 -15.10
CA ARG A 199 0.33 -35.45 -15.61
C ARG A 199 0.89 -36.42 -14.56
N GLU A 200 0.12 -37.44 -14.27
CA GLU A 200 0.57 -38.55 -13.44
C GLU A 200 1.78 -39.25 -14.06
N PRO A 201 2.76 -39.69 -13.24
CA PRO A 201 3.88 -40.47 -13.76
C PRO A 201 3.40 -41.85 -14.18
N SER A 202 3.57 -42.18 -15.45
CA SER A 202 3.40 -43.54 -15.94
C SER A 202 4.50 -44.45 -15.36
N THR A 203 4.04 -45.48 -14.67
CA THR A 203 4.84 -46.64 -14.26
C THR A 203 5.51 -47.32 -15.44
N TRP A 204 6.83 -47.39 -15.40
CA TRP A 204 7.69 -48.47 -15.91
C TRP A 204 8.86 -48.66 -14.95
#